data_96e0c8852b1894e34aae00dafa2ec9bc
#
_entry.id   96e0c8852b1894e34aae00dafa2ec9bc
#
_cell.length_a   1.000
_cell.length_b   1.000
_cell.length_c   1.000
_cell.angle_alpha   90.00
_cell.angle_beta   90.00
_cell.angle_gamma   90.00
#
_symmetry.space_group_name_H-M   'P 1'
#
loop_
_entity.id
_entity.type
_entity.pdbx_description
1 polymer ?
#
loop_
_entity_poly.entity_id
_entity_poly.type
_entity_poly.pdbx_seq_one_letter_code
_entity_poly.pdbx_strand_id
1 'polypeptide(L)'
;MTQGEFHTLYEQCAEDFHAQLIDGTVFVREPIGTYHARSQGSLTVLLGVYEAATPGVDSCGGATVILGPKDEVEPVALLRILPAYGGQSGNISSRAKGKQFEYIKGAPEFVGEVAHSTKAIDLNLKLERYKQSGVIEYVVLCLDPMEVHWFDLRNETKLTSDNDSVFRSVIFPGLWIHSGAVLKNDKQTLISTLNEGLASQKHAKFVKQLQAAKSAG
;
A
#
# COMPACT_ATOMS: atom_id res chain seq x y z
N MET A 1 20.23 -7.60 -10.00
CA MET A 1 20.72 -8.46 -8.88
C MET A 1 19.56 -9.25 -8.28
N THR A 2 19.82 -10.22 -7.44
CA THR A 2 18.80 -10.93 -6.68
C THR A 2 18.35 -10.13 -5.46
N GLN A 3 17.17 -10.43 -4.92
CA GLN A 3 16.67 -9.81 -3.69
C GLN A 3 17.62 -10.06 -2.50
N GLY A 4 18.15 -11.28 -2.34
CA GLY A 4 19.07 -11.58 -1.23
C GLY A 4 20.38 -10.80 -1.30
N GLU A 5 20.94 -10.60 -2.49
CA GLU A 5 22.14 -9.74 -2.69
C GLU A 5 21.82 -8.29 -2.36
N PHE A 6 20.69 -7.77 -2.85
CA PHE A 6 20.25 -6.41 -2.56
C PHE A 6 20.04 -6.20 -1.05
N HIS A 7 19.27 -7.05 -0.40
CA HIS A 7 18.94 -6.96 1.02
C HIS A 7 20.19 -6.92 1.90
N THR A 8 21.16 -7.84 1.62
CA THR A 8 22.43 -7.89 2.35
C THR A 8 23.21 -6.59 2.24
N LEU A 9 23.24 -5.96 1.07
CA LEU A 9 23.90 -4.66 0.85
C LEU A 9 23.10 -3.51 1.46
N TYR A 10 21.79 -3.53 1.30
CA TYR A 10 20.90 -2.47 1.75
C TYR A 10 20.86 -2.35 3.27
N GLU A 11 20.87 -3.44 4.02
CA GLU A 11 20.98 -3.45 5.48
C GLU A 11 22.30 -2.83 6.01
N GLN A 12 23.32 -2.71 5.16
CA GLN A 12 24.60 -2.08 5.51
C GLN A 12 24.64 -0.57 5.18
N CYS A 13 23.69 -0.06 4.41
CA CYS A 13 23.61 1.37 4.07
C CYS A 13 23.25 2.23 5.30
N ALA A 14 23.44 3.54 5.20
CA ALA A 14 22.98 4.49 6.22
C ALA A 14 21.45 4.42 6.37
N GLU A 15 20.93 4.72 7.57
CA GLU A 15 19.48 4.61 7.86
C GLU A 15 18.63 5.60 7.03
N ASP A 16 19.22 6.66 6.53
CA ASP A 16 18.60 7.67 5.67
C ASP A 16 18.75 7.38 4.17
N PHE A 17 19.43 6.29 3.81
CA PHE A 17 19.53 5.83 2.43
C PHE A 17 18.33 4.98 2.07
N HIS A 18 17.57 5.41 1.07
CA HIS A 18 16.38 4.70 0.59
C HIS A 18 16.55 4.23 -0.85
N ALA A 19 16.42 2.93 -1.04
CA ALA A 19 16.46 2.31 -2.36
C ALA A 19 15.46 1.14 -2.42
N GLN A 20 15.04 0.79 -3.63
CA GLN A 20 14.14 -0.32 -3.91
C GLN A 20 14.77 -1.21 -4.98
N LEU A 21 14.54 -2.51 -4.90
CA LEU A 21 14.84 -3.46 -5.97
C LEU A 21 13.55 -3.76 -6.73
N ILE A 22 13.51 -3.47 -8.02
CA ILE A 22 12.35 -3.71 -8.89
C ILE A 22 12.84 -4.46 -10.12
N ASP A 23 12.36 -5.67 -10.33
CA ASP A 23 12.82 -6.60 -11.37
C ASP A 23 14.35 -6.74 -11.44
N GLY A 24 15.01 -6.83 -10.29
CA GLY A 24 16.46 -6.98 -10.19
C GLY A 24 17.28 -5.71 -10.46
N THR A 25 16.63 -4.56 -10.69
CA THR A 25 17.25 -3.24 -10.87
C THR A 25 17.06 -2.40 -9.62
N VAL A 26 18.13 -1.74 -9.18
CA VAL A 26 18.12 -0.87 -8.00
C VAL A 26 17.68 0.54 -8.41
N PHE A 27 16.67 1.06 -7.71
CA PHE A 27 16.17 2.42 -7.83
C PHE A 27 16.41 3.17 -6.52
N VAL A 28 17.23 4.20 -6.55
CA VAL A 28 17.46 5.07 -5.39
C VAL A 28 16.35 6.13 -5.35
N ARG A 29 15.80 6.37 -4.16
CA ARG A 29 14.73 7.35 -3.98
C ARG A 29 15.29 8.77 -4.11
N GLU A 30 14.63 9.57 -4.92
CA GLU A 30 14.90 11.01 -5.02
C GLU A 30 14.32 11.77 -3.81
N PRO A 31 14.86 12.95 -3.48
CA PRO A 31 14.25 13.84 -2.50
C PRO A 31 12.79 14.15 -2.85
N ILE A 32 11.91 14.08 -1.85
CA ILE A 32 10.48 14.33 -2.03
C ILE A 32 10.13 15.79 -1.67
N GLY A 33 9.37 16.46 -2.55
CA GLY A 33 8.86 17.79 -2.29
C GLY A 33 7.67 17.78 -1.32
N THR A 34 7.36 18.95 -0.73
CA THR A 34 6.28 19.11 0.26
C THR A 34 4.92 18.66 -0.25
N TYR A 35 4.64 18.83 -1.53
CA TYR A 35 3.37 18.44 -2.14
C TYR A 35 3.20 16.91 -2.13
N HIS A 36 4.24 16.19 -2.55
CA HIS A 36 4.30 14.73 -2.49
C HIS A 36 4.15 14.23 -1.03
N ALA A 37 4.91 14.81 -0.10
CA ALA A 37 4.86 14.43 1.31
C ALA A 37 3.45 14.63 1.94
N ARG A 38 2.71 15.68 1.55
CA ARG A 38 1.32 15.89 1.99
C ARG A 38 0.37 14.82 1.48
N SER A 39 0.48 14.43 0.20
CA SER A 39 -0.34 13.37 -0.39
C SER A 39 -0.04 12.01 0.22
N GLN A 40 1.24 11.70 0.46
CA GLN A 40 1.67 10.54 1.25
C GLN A 40 1.03 10.53 2.64
N GLY A 41 1.13 11.64 3.38
CA GLY A 41 0.54 11.78 4.71
C GLY A 41 -0.99 11.62 4.70
N SER A 42 -1.68 12.12 3.67
CA SER A 42 -3.13 11.95 3.52
C SER A 42 -3.51 10.47 3.34
N LEU A 43 -2.78 9.75 2.49
CA LEU A 43 -3.00 8.33 2.27
C LEU A 43 -2.70 7.51 3.53
N THR A 44 -1.57 7.77 4.19
CA THR A 44 -1.19 7.08 5.44
C THR A 44 -2.23 7.27 6.55
N VAL A 45 -2.70 8.51 6.76
CA VAL A 45 -3.74 8.80 7.76
C VAL A 45 -5.04 8.06 7.44
N LEU A 46 -5.46 8.07 6.18
CA LEU A 46 -6.68 7.39 5.74
C LEU A 46 -6.62 5.88 5.99
N LEU A 47 -5.50 5.23 5.64
CA LEU A 47 -5.32 3.80 5.87
C LEU A 47 -5.21 3.46 7.37
N GLY A 48 -4.57 4.29 8.17
CA GLY A 48 -4.51 4.12 9.64
C GLY A 48 -5.88 4.25 10.31
N VAL A 49 -6.75 5.17 9.85
CA VAL A 49 -8.13 5.25 10.35
C VAL A 49 -8.94 4.01 9.96
N TYR A 50 -8.75 3.50 8.74
CA TYR A 50 -9.39 2.26 8.30
C TYR A 50 -8.95 1.06 9.15
N GLU A 51 -7.65 0.90 9.40
CA GLU A 51 -7.07 -0.13 10.28
C GLU A 51 -7.69 -0.08 11.68
N ALA A 52 -7.72 1.11 12.29
CA ALA A 52 -8.28 1.29 13.65
C ALA A 52 -9.74 0.83 13.76
N ALA A 53 -10.50 0.87 12.66
CA ALA A 53 -11.90 0.43 12.60
C ALA A 53 -12.06 -1.03 12.13
N THR A 54 -10.98 -1.71 11.74
CA THR A 54 -11.04 -3.01 11.05
C THR A 54 -10.09 -4.03 11.70
N PRO A 55 -10.48 -4.70 12.79
CA PRO A 55 -9.63 -5.68 13.47
C PRO A 55 -9.14 -6.78 12.52
N GLY A 56 -7.83 -7.03 12.52
CA GLY A 56 -7.20 -8.02 11.65
C GLY A 56 -6.60 -7.45 10.37
N VAL A 57 -6.70 -6.14 10.18
CA VAL A 57 -6.00 -5.39 9.13
C VAL A 57 -4.83 -4.64 9.78
N ASP A 58 -3.77 -4.45 9.03
CA ASP A 58 -2.55 -3.74 9.42
C ASP A 58 -2.15 -2.76 8.30
N SER A 59 -1.84 -1.51 8.67
CA SER A 59 -1.40 -0.47 7.75
C SER A 59 0.04 -0.06 8.01
N CYS A 60 0.83 0.05 6.97
CA CYS A 60 2.19 0.56 7.08
C CYS A 60 2.46 1.61 6.00
N GLY A 61 3.26 2.61 6.35
CA GLY A 61 3.81 3.58 5.41
C GLY A 61 5.32 3.48 5.33
N GLY A 62 5.89 3.33 4.13
CA GLY A 62 7.34 3.23 3.92
C GLY A 62 8.00 1.97 4.50
N ALA A 63 7.22 0.92 4.77
CA ALA A 63 7.77 -0.36 5.23
C ALA A 63 8.43 -1.11 4.08
N THR A 64 9.56 -1.78 4.36
CA THR A 64 10.20 -2.68 3.39
C THR A 64 9.36 -3.94 3.19
N VAL A 65 9.02 -4.24 1.95
CA VAL A 65 8.23 -5.40 1.52
C VAL A 65 9.04 -6.25 0.56
N ILE A 66 9.34 -7.48 0.95
CA ILE A 66 10.01 -8.48 0.12
C ILE A 66 8.94 -9.24 -0.66
N LEU A 67 8.77 -8.90 -1.94
CA LEU A 67 7.73 -9.46 -2.81
C LEU A 67 8.16 -10.75 -3.50
N GLY A 68 9.47 -10.91 -3.76
CA GLY A 68 9.95 -12.06 -4.52
C GLY A 68 11.44 -12.03 -4.77
N PRO A 69 11.97 -12.93 -5.61
CA PRO A 69 13.42 -13.11 -5.78
C PRO A 69 14.13 -11.94 -6.48
N LYS A 70 13.38 -10.98 -7.02
CA LYS A 70 13.90 -9.81 -7.73
C LYS A 70 13.25 -8.50 -7.29
N ASP A 71 12.41 -8.52 -6.24
CA ASP A 71 11.62 -7.37 -5.82
C ASP A 71 11.63 -7.22 -4.31
N GLU A 72 12.13 -6.06 -3.88
CA GLU A 72 12.09 -5.57 -2.51
C GLU A 72 11.77 -4.07 -2.59
N VAL A 73 10.59 -3.68 -2.14
CA VAL A 73 10.03 -2.34 -2.36
C VAL A 73 9.67 -1.65 -1.04
N GLU A 74 9.55 -0.33 -1.10
CA GLU A 74 9.05 0.51 0.00
C GLU A 74 7.85 1.31 -0.49
N PRO A 75 6.63 0.74 -0.51
CA PRO A 75 5.44 1.47 -0.93
C PRO A 75 5.16 2.66 0.00
N VAL A 76 4.61 3.71 -0.57
CA VAL A 76 4.21 4.91 0.19
C VAL A 76 3.24 4.55 1.32
N ALA A 77 2.28 3.68 1.04
CA ALA A 77 1.37 3.13 2.03
C ALA A 77 0.84 1.77 1.57
N LEU A 78 0.50 0.90 2.52
CA LEU A 78 -0.11 -0.39 2.25
C LEU A 78 -1.17 -0.74 3.29
N LEU A 79 -2.09 -1.63 2.91
CA LEU A 79 -2.94 -2.38 3.82
C LEU A 79 -2.75 -3.88 3.56
N ARG A 80 -2.72 -4.64 4.64
CA ARG A 80 -2.71 -6.10 4.57
C ARG A 80 -3.65 -6.72 5.59
N ILE A 81 -4.14 -7.89 5.29
CA ILE A 81 -4.81 -8.73 6.26
C ILE A 81 -3.73 -9.50 7.02
N LEU A 82 -3.79 -9.50 8.34
CA LEU A 82 -2.83 -10.24 9.14
C LEU A 82 -2.96 -11.77 8.93
N PRO A 83 -1.86 -12.56 8.97
CA PRO A 83 -1.91 -14.01 8.73
C PRO A 83 -2.94 -14.75 9.60
N ALA A 84 -3.09 -14.36 10.88
CA ALA A 84 -4.07 -14.92 11.77
C ALA A 84 -5.54 -14.69 11.35
N TYR A 85 -5.77 -13.81 10.38
CA TYR A 85 -7.08 -13.48 9.81
C TYR A 85 -7.21 -13.92 8.35
N GLY A 86 -6.28 -14.77 7.88
CA GLY A 86 -6.28 -15.32 6.53
C GLY A 86 -5.55 -14.49 5.48
N GLY A 87 -4.70 -13.54 5.90
CA GLY A 87 -3.88 -12.72 5.01
C GLY A 87 -2.74 -13.49 4.34
N GLN A 88 -2.27 -12.96 3.22
CA GLN A 88 -1.29 -13.63 2.35
C GLN A 88 0.17 -13.21 2.61
N SER A 89 0.42 -12.15 3.34
CA SER A 89 1.76 -11.68 3.70
C SER A 89 2.04 -11.89 5.19
N GLY A 90 3.30 -12.16 5.54
CA GLY A 90 3.74 -12.34 6.92
C GLY A 90 4.89 -11.41 7.28
N ASN A 91 5.44 -11.57 8.50
CA ASN A 91 6.62 -10.85 8.93
C ASN A 91 7.84 -11.79 8.96
N ILE A 92 9.00 -11.26 8.62
CA ILE A 92 10.28 -11.90 8.85
C ILE A 92 11.18 -10.97 9.66
N SER A 93 11.96 -11.58 10.56
CA SER A 93 12.94 -10.83 11.34
C SER A 93 14.33 -11.00 10.73
N SER A 94 15.09 -9.90 10.69
CA SER A 94 16.51 -9.89 10.37
C SER A 94 17.29 -9.21 11.48
N ARG A 95 18.59 -9.45 11.56
CA ARG A 95 19.49 -8.80 12.50
C ARG A 95 20.67 -8.20 11.75
N ALA A 96 20.69 -6.88 11.67
CA ALA A 96 21.75 -6.12 11.03
C ALA A 96 22.27 -5.01 11.97
N LYS A 97 23.57 -4.71 11.92
CA LYS A 97 24.23 -3.66 12.73
C LYS A 97 23.91 -3.74 14.23
N GLY A 98 23.74 -4.96 14.76
CA GLY A 98 23.39 -5.17 16.17
C GLY A 98 21.94 -4.86 16.56
N LYS A 99 21.09 -4.41 15.62
CA LYS A 99 19.67 -4.14 15.79
C LYS A 99 18.84 -5.26 15.18
N GLN A 100 17.62 -5.47 15.70
CA GLN A 100 16.62 -6.35 15.13
C GLN A 100 15.69 -5.51 14.24
N PHE A 101 15.45 -6.00 13.03
CA PHE A 101 14.51 -5.43 12.07
C PHE A 101 13.40 -6.44 11.78
N GLU A 102 12.25 -5.95 11.42
CA GLU A 102 11.13 -6.74 10.95
C GLU A 102 10.68 -6.21 9.60
N TYR A 103 10.53 -7.11 8.64
CA TYR A 103 10.13 -6.79 7.26
C TYR A 103 8.88 -7.56 6.88
N ILE A 104 8.09 -7.03 5.97
CA ILE A 104 6.95 -7.73 5.40
C ILE A 104 7.46 -8.66 4.29
N LYS A 105 7.04 -9.94 4.31
CA LYS A 105 7.34 -10.92 3.29
C LYS A 105 6.06 -11.42 2.64
N GLY A 106 6.01 -11.39 1.31
CA GLY A 106 4.82 -11.66 0.51
C GLY A 106 4.06 -10.39 0.18
N ALA A 107 3.10 -10.50 -0.72
CA ALA A 107 2.34 -9.37 -1.22
C ALA A 107 1.30 -8.89 -0.20
N PRO A 108 1.24 -7.60 0.17
CA PRO A 108 0.07 -7.03 0.84
C PRO A 108 -1.13 -7.03 -0.12
N GLU A 109 -2.33 -7.02 0.43
CA GLU A 109 -3.56 -7.01 -0.39
C GLU A 109 -3.76 -5.67 -1.12
N PHE A 110 -3.29 -4.57 -0.55
CA PHE A 110 -3.41 -3.22 -1.12
C PHE A 110 -2.09 -2.47 -1.03
N VAL A 111 -1.72 -1.80 -2.11
CA VAL A 111 -0.56 -0.92 -2.19
C VAL A 111 -0.97 0.44 -2.74
N GLY A 112 -0.48 1.51 -2.11
CA GLY A 112 -0.65 2.88 -2.57
C GLY A 112 0.68 3.58 -2.81
N GLU A 113 0.78 4.26 -3.95
CA GLU A 113 1.93 5.07 -4.36
C GLU A 113 1.52 6.50 -4.66
N VAL A 114 2.47 7.41 -4.53
CA VAL A 114 2.33 8.81 -4.95
C VAL A 114 3.36 9.09 -6.03
N ALA A 115 2.90 9.38 -7.24
CA ALA A 115 3.73 9.58 -8.42
C ALA A 115 3.79 11.04 -8.83
N HIS A 116 5.00 11.56 -9.00
CA HIS A 116 5.27 12.85 -9.62
C HIS A 116 6.24 12.65 -10.79
N SER A 117 7.54 12.58 -10.52
CA SER A 117 8.57 12.25 -11.52
C SER A 117 8.61 10.75 -11.87
N THR A 118 8.10 9.89 -11.02
CA THR A 118 8.13 8.42 -11.14
C THR A 118 6.92 7.83 -11.85
N LYS A 119 5.99 8.65 -12.39
CA LYS A 119 4.73 8.20 -13.01
C LYS A 119 4.90 7.03 -13.98
N ALA A 120 5.92 7.08 -14.84
CA ALA A 120 6.17 6.01 -15.80
C ALA A 120 6.59 4.68 -15.13
N ILE A 121 7.36 4.74 -14.04
CA ILE A 121 7.76 3.57 -13.26
C ILE A 121 6.55 3.00 -12.53
N ASP A 122 5.78 3.86 -11.84
CA ASP A 122 4.65 3.44 -11.01
C ASP A 122 3.48 2.87 -11.84
N LEU A 123 3.18 3.46 -13.01
CA LEU A 123 2.08 3.01 -13.88
C LEU A 123 2.46 1.88 -14.86
N ASN A 124 3.73 1.48 -14.96
CA ASN A 124 4.15 0.38 -15.84
C ASN A 124 4.94 -0.68 -15.06
N LEU A 125 6.21 -0.41 -14.72
CA LEU A 125 7.08 -1.41 -14.13
C LEU A 125 6.55 -1.90 -12.77
N LYS A 126 6.25 -1.00 -11.82
CA LYS A 126 5.69 -1.38 -10.51
C LYS A 126 4.32 -2.03 -10.63
N LEU A 127 3.45 -1.52 -11.50
CA LEU A 127 2.13 -2.11 -11.76
C LEU A 127 2.26 -3.59 -12.12
N GLU A 128 3.15 -3.91 -13.08
CA GLU A 128 3.38 -5.28 -13.51
C GLU A 128 4.01 -6.13 -12.39
N ARG A 129 4.98 -5.59 -11.64
CA ARG A 129 5.63 -6.32 -10.54
C ARG A 129 4.68 -6.59 -9.39
N TYR A 130 3.84 -5.62 -8.99
CA TYR A 130 2.80 -5.82 -7.97
C TYR A 130 1.77 -6.86 -8.41
N LYS A 131 1.33 -6.83 -9.68
CA LYS A 131 0.45 -7.85 -10.24
C LYS A 131 1.07 -9.26 -10.16
N GLN A 132 2.31 -9.43 -10.63
CA GLN A 132 3.00 -10.72 -10.64
C GLN A 132 3.27 -11.26 -9.23
N SER A 133 3.47 -10.40 -8.25
CA SER A 133 3.71 -10.81 -6.86
C SER A 133 2.44 -11.13 -6.08
N GLY A 134 1.25 -10.82 -6.61
CA GLY A 134 -0.02 -11.15 -5.98
C GLY A 134 -0.67 -10.03 -5.16
N VAL A 135 -0.21 -8.77 -5.31
CA VAL A 135 -0.96 -7.60 -4.79
C VAL A 135 -2.33 -7.58 -5.45
N ILE A 136 -3.39 -7.34 -4.68
CA ILE A 136 -4.77 -7.42 -5.17
C ILE A 136 -5.24 -6.06 -5.69
N GLU A 137 -5.02 -5.00 -4.92
CA GLU A 137 -5.36 -3.63 -5.34
C GLU A 137 -4.14 -2.73 -5.31
N TYR A 138 -4.02 -1.90 -6.34
CA TYR A 138 -2.94 -0.94 -6.50
C TYR A 138 -3.48 0.44 -6.84
N VAL A 139 -3.11 1.43 -6.03
CA VAL A 139 -3.53 2.83 -6.19
C VAL A 139 -2.31 3.71 -6.47
N VAL A 140 -2.40 4.54 -7.49
CA VAL A 140 -1.39 5.56 -7.80
C VAL A 140 -2.04 6.94 -7.77
N LEU A 141 -1.59 7.79 -6.87
CA LEU A 141 -1.93 9.21 -6.83
C LEU A 141 -0.94 9.98 -7.71
N CYS A 142 -1.31 10.27 -8.95
CA CYS A 142 -0.51 11.11 -9.84
C CYS A 142 -0.70 12.58 -9.47
N LEU A 143 0.39 13.32 -9.33
CA LEU A 143 0.36 14.73 -8.95
C LEU A 143 0.42 15.68 -10.16
N ASP A 144 0.89 15.19 -11.31
CA ASP A 144 0.90 15.93 -12.58
C ASP A 144 0.73 14.95 -13.78
N PRO A 145 -0.43 15.04 -14.50
CA PRO A 145 -1.67 15.67 -14.09
C PRO A 145 -2.25 15.04 -12.83
N MET A 146 -3.11 15.79 -12.09
CA MET A 146 -3.75 15.31 -10.86
C MET A 146 -4.81 14.26 -11.18
N GLU A 147 -4.45 12.99 -11.01
CA GLU A 147 -5.29 11.82 -11.33
C GLU A 147 -5.14 10.73 -10.28
N VAL A 148 -6.21 9.99 -10.04
CA VAL A 148 -6.19 8.74 -9.27
C VAL A 148 -6.32 7.57 -10.24
N HIS A 149 -5.34 6.67 -10.20
CA HIS A 149 -5.41 5.39 -10.89
C HIS A 149 -5.57 4.30 -9.84
N TRP A 150 -6.64 3.52 -9.93
CA TRP A 150 -6.91 2.41 -9.02
C TRP A 150 -7.13 1.14 -9.83
N PHE A 151 -6.33 0.12 -9.56
CA PHE A 151 -6.35 -1.16 -10.28
C PHE A 151 -6.77 -2.28 -9.33
N ASP A 152 -7.70 -3.11 -9.76
CA ASP A 152 -7.89 -4.47 -9.26
C ASP A 152 -7.00 -5.38 -10.10
N LEU A 153 -5.83 -5.73 -9.56
CA LEU A 153 -4.79 -6.48 -10.27
C LEU A 153 -5.17 -7.95 -10.44
N ARG A 154 -5.96 -8.48 -9.51
CA ARG A 154 -6.44 -9.87 -9.58
C ARG A 154 -7.42 -10.09 -10.74
N ASN A 155 -8.31 -9.13 -10.98
CA ASN A 155 -9.28 -9.17 -12.06
C ASN A 155 -8.84 -8.42 -13.31
N GLU A 156 -7.64 -7.82 -13.29
CA GLU A 156 -7.05 -7.04 -14.40
C GLU A 156 -7.95 -5.89 -14.86
N THR A 157 -8.62 -5.24 -13.92
CA THR A 157 -9.53 -4.13 -14.21
C THR A 157 -9.06 -2.84 -13.56
N LYS A 158 -9.38 -1.72 -14.21
CA LYS A 158 -9.22 -0.39 -13.62
C LYS A 158 -10.53 0.01 -12.96
N LEU A 159 -10.49 0.27 -11.66
CA LEU A 159 -11.64 0.79 -10.94
C LEU A 159 -11.89 2.24 -11.33
N THR A 160 -13.16 2.62 -11.34
CA THR A 160 -13.61 4.00 -11.58
C THR A 160 -14.32 4.54 -10.34
N SER A 161 -14.22 5.84 -10.13
CA SER A 161 -15.05 6.52 -9.13
C SER A 161 -16.51 6.55 -9.58
N ASP A 162 -17.40 6.66 -8.61
CA ASP A 162 -18.82 6.94 -8.88
C ASP A 162 -19.08 8.42 -9.26
N ASN A 163 -20.36 8.79 -9.38
CA ASN A 163 -20.78 10.15 -9.73
C ASN A 163 -20.35 11.20 -8.67
N ASP A 164 -20.11 10.78 -7.43
CA ASP A 164 -19.65 11.62 -6.33
C ASP A 164 -18.12 11.64 -6.21
N SER A 165 -17.42 11.14 -7.24
CA SER A 165 -15.95 11.06 -7.29
C SER A 165 -15.34 10.15 -6.21
N VAL A 166 -16.09 9.18 -5.70
CA VAL A 166 -15.66 8.24 -4.67
C VAL A 166 -15.25 6.90 -5.28
N PHE A 167 -14.00 6.53 -5.04
CA PHE A 167 -13.52 5.16 -5.28
C PHE A 167 -13.86 4.27 -4.08
N ARG A 168 -14.16 3.00 -4.35
CA ARG A 168 -14.46 2.00 -3.33
C ARG A 168 -13.61 0.77 -3.52
N SER A 169 -12.86 0.40 -2.50
CA SER A 169 -12.08 -0.84 -2.51
C SER A 169 -12.99 -2.06 -2.63
N VAL A 170 -12.54 -3.03 -3.41
CA VAL A 170 -13.19 -4.35 -3.56
C VAL A 170 -12.69 -5.30 -2.47
N ILE A 171 -11.36 -5.27 -2.16
CA ILE A 171 -10.76 -6.16 -1.16
C ILE A 171 -10.93 -5.66 0.28
N PHE A 172 -11.03 -4.35 0.48
CA PHE A 172 -11.26 -3.72 1.79
C PHE A 172 -12.60 -2.98 1.82
N PRO A 173 -13.74 -3.70 1.99
CA PRO A 173 -15.06 -3.09 2.05
C PRO A 173 -15.13 -1.98 3.11
N GLY A 174 -15.60 -0.80 2.71
CA GLY A 174 -15.64 0.38 3.57
C GLY A 174 -14.43 1.32 3.39
N LEU A 175 -13.35 0.90 2.73
CA LEU A 175 -12.28 1.80 2.30
C LEU A 175 -12.76 2.62 1.09
N TRP A 176 -13.30 3.80 1.38
CA TRP A 176 -13.80 4.74 0.39
C TRP A 176 -12.87 5.96 0.32
N ILE A 177 -12.47 6.34 -0.89
CA ILE A 177 -11.55 7.45 -1.13
C ILE A 177 -12.16 8.44 -2.13
N HIS A 178 -12.38 9.67 -1.69
CA HIS A 178 -12.80 10.76 -2.59
C HIS A 178 -11.59 11.26 -3.37
N SER A 179 -11.60 11.08 -4.71
CA SER A 179 -10.44 11.35 -5.59
C SER A 179 -9.96 12.80 -5.52
N GLY A 180 -10.86 13.77 -5.59
CA GLY A 180 -10.50 15.17 -5.51
C GLY A 180 -9.93 15.57 -4.15
N ALA A 181 -10.44 14.99 -3.07
CA ALA A 181 -9.99 15.30 -1.72
C ALA A 181 -8.58 14.74 -1.45
N VAL A 182 -8.27 13.51 -1.88
CA VAL A 182 -6.93 12.92 -1.69
C VAL A 182 -5.86 13.68 -2.47
N LEU A 183 -6.17 14.12 -3.69
CA LEU A 183 -5.25 14.89 -4.53
C LEU A 183 -5.05 16.33 -4.03
N LYS A 184 -6.07 16.94 -3.45
CA LYS A 184 -6.02 18.32 -2.93
C LYS A 184 -5.65 18.41 -1.44
N ASN A 185 -5.40 17.27 -0.79
CA ASN A 185 -5.13 17.17 0.66
C ASN A 185 -6.27 17.74 1.54
N ASP A 186 -7.51 17.61 1.09
CA ASP A 186 -8.71 17.93 1.88
C ASP A 186 -9.01 16.76 2.82
N LYS A 187 -8.35 16.81 3.98
CA LYS A 187 -8.45 15.74 4.98
C LYS A 187 -9.85 15.65 5.61
N GLN A 188 -10.60 16.74 5.66
CA GLN A 188 -11.96 16.73 6.21
C GLN A 188 -12.88 15.90 5.32
N THR A 189 -12.90 16.17 4.01
CA THR A 189 -13.68 15.38 3.04
C THR A 189 -13.20 13.95 2.97
N LEU A 190 -11.88 13.69 3.03
CA LEU A 190 -11.34 12.33 3.05
C LEU A 190 -11.86 11.51 4.22
N ILE A 191 -11.77 12.03 5.44
CA ILE A 191 -12.19 11.32 6.65
C ILE A 191 -13.71 11.18 6.71
N SER A 192 -14.48 12.19 6.27
CA SER A 192 -15.93 12.08 6.17
C SER A 192 -16.35 10.94 5.22
N THR A 193 -15.78 10.90 4.02
CA THR A 193 -16.05 9.84 3.03
C THR A 193 -15.67 8.45 3.54
N LEU A 194 -14.51 8.34 4.20
CA LEU A 194 -14.11 7.07 4.82
C LEU A 194 -15.09 6.64 5.91
N ASN A 195 -15.53 7.54 6.79
CA ASN A 195 -16.47 7.23 7.86
C ASN A 195 -17.82 6.72 7.33
N GLU A 196 -18.30 7.26 6.20
CA GLU A 196 -19.49 6.73 5.51
C GLU A 196 -19.26 5.28 5.06
N GLY A 197 -18.08 5.00 4.51
CA GLY A 197 -17.69 3.63 4.11
C GLY A 197 -17.64 2.67 5.30
N LEU A 198 -17.02 3.09 6.41
CA LEU A 198 -16.89 2.33 7.63
C LEU A 198 -18.26 2.04 8.29
N ALA A 199 -19.23 2.95 8.15
CA ALA A 199 -20.62 2.76 8.63
C ALA A 199 -21.43 1.80 7.74
N SER A 200 -20.92 1.35 6.60
CA SER A 200 -21.64 0.50 5.64
C SER A 200 -21.83 -0.93 6.16
N GLN A 201 -22.93 -1.56 5.72
CA GLN A 201 -23.18 -2.99 6.00
C GLN A 201 -22.10 -3.90 5.41
N LYS A 202 -21.48 -3.49 4.28
CA LYS A 202 -20.39 -4.24 3.65
C LYS A 202 -19.17 -4.30 4.54
N HIS A 203 -18.79 -3.18 5.17
CA HIS A 203 -17.68 -3.14 6.14
C HIS A 203 -18.01 -3.99 7.39
N ALA A 204 -19.20 -3.84 7.97
CA ALA A 204 -19.60 -4.65 9.12
C ALA A 204 -19.58 -6.16 8.84
N LYS A 205 -19.98 -6.58 7.62
CA LYS A 205 -19.88 -7.97 7.18
C LYS A 205 -18.42 -8.42 7.03
N PHE A 206 -17.56 -7.59 6.48
CA PHE A 206 -16.15 -7.88 6.31
C PHE A 206 -15.45 -8.08 7.65
N VAL A 207 -15.69 -7.20 8.64
CA VAL A 207 -15.14 -7.36 10.00
C VAL A 207 -15.55 -8.71 10.61
N LYS A 208 -16.81 -9.12 10.45
CA LYS A 208 -17.27 -10.45 10.93
C LYS A 208 -16.57 -11.60 10.23
N GLN A 209 -16.30 -11.48 8.93
CA GLN A 209 -15.56 -12.48 8.15
C GLN A 209 -14.12 -12.63 8.66
N LEU A 210 -13.42 -11.51 8.92
CA LEU A 210 -12.07 -11.54 9.50
C LEU A 210 -12.05 -12.20 10.87
N GLN A 211 -13.01 -11.86 11.73
CA GLN A 211 -13.13 -12.47 13.07
C GLN A 211 -13.40 -13.98 12.99
N ALA A 212 -14.24 -14.42 12.05
CA ALA A 212 -14.49 -15.85 11.83
C ALA A 212 -13.24 -16.59 11.33
N ALA A 213 -12.46 -15.99 10.43
CA ALA A 213 -11.21 -16.56 9.95
C ALA A 213 -10.19 -16.76 11.09
N LYS A 214 -10.05 -15.77 12.00
CA LYS A 214 -9.19 -15.89 13.19
C LYS A 214 -9.58 -17.06 14.11
N SER A 215 -10.88 -17.32 14.24
CA SER A 215 -11.38 -18.37 15.14
C SER A 215 -11.24 -19.78 14.54
N ALA A 216 -10.95 -19.89 13.26
CA ALA A 216 -10.83 -21.17 12.53
C ALA A 216 -9.38 -21.66 12.38
N GLY A 217 -8.39 -20.82 12.66
CA GLY A 217 -6.96 -21.12 12.59
C GLY A 217 -6.32 -21.17 13.97
#